data_05baaa7b4dce7adbd410418e86968476
#
_entry.id   05baaa7b4dce7adbd410418e86968476
#
_cell.length_a   1.000
_cell.length_b   1.000
_cell.length_c   1.000
_cell.angle_alpha   90.00
_cell.angle_beta   90.00
_cell.angle_gamma   90.00
#
_symmetry.space_group_name_H-M   'P 1'
#
loop_
_entity.id
_entity.type
_entity.pdbx_description
1 polymer ?
#
loop_
_entity_poly.entity_id
_entity_poly.type
_entity_poly.pdbx_seq_one_letter_code
_entity_poly.pdbx_strand_id
1 'polypeptide(L)'
;MNKKENLATKEKFVLALHHQKKNNFKIAEKLYEEILKTDPNYAGAHNNLGVIFRAIGKIEKAISCYEKVIQIHPNYAGAYYNLGMVFNELGKPQKAKNCYEKAIQIDPNYSDAYWNLYSLALDIDEALTRLKKLDSINNNFLKAKIMISALQGFKGNFNDFDNLVASSESNHPLMRSIKWVFSLPKLPKIFFNRWSFFDGVIALAEKSRPFYEFGVWYGISFQHLINNFKKGFGFDTFTGLPEDLHHERAGTYSSFGSVPKITGGEFIVGKFEDTLPKFFSQKRPLASLINFDADLYSSTLCALNYSNKVIDEKSILIFDEFITNKHWEEDEYKALHEFCHNFNITYDVLAVSFYSKQVAIKLKKN
;
A
#
# COMPACT_ATOMS: atom_id res chain seq x y z
N MET A 1 -25.98 -33.58 -2.04
CA MET A 1 -26.44 -32.47 -2.93
C MET A 1 -26.86 -33.03 -4.29
N ASN A 2 -28.05 -32.71 -4.77
CA ASN A 2 -28.58 -33.16 -6.04
C ASN A 2 -27.82 -32.46 -7.20
N LYS A 3 -27.65 -33.13 -8.35
CA LYS A 3 -26.93 -32.63 -9.53
C LYS A 3 -27.41 -31.25 -9.99
N LYS A 4 -28.70 -30.96 -9.81
CA LYS A 4 -29.36 -29.68 -10.12
C LYS A 4 -28.99 -28.56 -9.13
N GLU A 5 -28.84 -28.86 -7.83
CA GLU A 5 -28.42 -27.91 -6.78
C GLU A 5 -26.94 -27.53 -6.94
N ASN A 6 -26.10 -28.49 -7.36
CA ASN A 6 -24.68 -28.23 -7.64
C ASN A 6 -24.50 -27.32 -8.86
N LEU A 7 -25.36 -27.44 -9.90
CA LEU A 7 -25.31 -26.57 -11.07
C LEU A 7 -25.70 -25.12 -10.70
N ALA A 8 -26.81 -24.96 -9.96
CA ALA A 8 -27.28 -23.63 -9.51
C ALA A 8 -26.26 -22.94 -8.59
N THR A 9 -25.56 -23.69 -7.74
CA THR A 9 -24.48 -23.15 -6.87
C THR A 9 -23.29 -22.66 -7.71
N LYS A 10 -22.89 -23.42 -8.75
CA LYS A 10 -21.82 -23.01 -9.65
C LYS A 10 -22.16 -21.75 -10.46
N GLU A 11 -23.37 -21.69 -11.00
CA GLU A 11 -23.85 -20.49 -11.74
C GLU A 11 -23.87 -19.25 -10.83
N LYS A 12 -24.37 -19.40 -9.61
CA LYS A 12 -24.37 -18.33 -8.60
C LYS A 12 -22.96 -17.89 -8.24
N PHE A 13 -22.00 -18.83 -8.12
CA PHE A 13 -20.60 -18.51 -7.84
C PHE A 13 -19.96 -17.70 -8.99
N VAL A 14 -20.21 -18.07 -10.24
CA VAL A 14 -19.71 -17.33 -11.41
C VAL A 14 -20.31 -15.92 -11.45
N LEU A 15 -21.60 -15.77 -11.13
CA LEU A 15 -22.26 -14.46 -11.06
C LEU A 15 -21.67 -13.61 -9.93
N ALA A 16 -21.42 -14.19 -8.75
CA ALA A 16 -20.78 -13.50 -7.63
C ALA A 16 -19.38 -13.02 -8.01
N LEU A 17 -18.59 -13.87 -8.67
CA LEU A 17 -17.25 -13.52 -9.15
C LEU A 17 -17.27 -12.39 -10.18
N HIS A 18 -18.28 -12.37 -11.08
CA HIS A 18 -18.46 -11.28 -12.04
C HIS A 18 -18.73 -9.93 -11.33
N HIS A 19 -19.61 -9.92 -10.32
CA HIS A 19 -19.88 -8.72 -9.53
C HIS A 19 -18.67 -8.28 -8.73
N GLN A 20 -17.92 -9.21 -8.13
CA GLN A 20 -16.69 -8.93 -7.41
C GLN A 20 -15.66 -8.24 -8.31
N LYS A 21 -15.43 -8.76 -9.53
CA LYS A 21 -14.51 -8.15 -10.51
C LYS A 21 -14.93 -6.73 -10.95
N LYS A 22 -16.19 -6.38 -10.79
CA LYS A 22 -16.74 -5.03 -11.06
C LYS A 22 -16.81 -4.15 -9.81
N ASN A 23 -16.19 -4.56 -8.70
CA ASN A 23 -16.25 -3.90 -7.40
C ASN A 23 -17.69 -3.74 -6.83
N ASN A 24 -18.66 -4.49 -7.34
CA ASN A 24 -20.04 -4.54 -6.84
C ASN A 24 -20.09 -5.44 -5.59
N PHE A 25 -19.32 -5.10 -4.56
CA PHE A 25 -19.05 -5.95 -3.39
C PHE A 25 -20.33 -6.35 -2.63
N LYS A 26 -21.30 -5.45 -2.47
CA LYS A 26 -22.57 -5.79 -1.77
C LYS A 26 -23.36 -6.92 -2.46
N ILE A 27 -23.39 -6.92 -3.81
CA ILE A 27 -24.09 -7.96 -4.58
C ILE A 27 -23.29 -9.27 -4.50
N ALA A 28 -21.96 -9.19 -4.66
CA ALA A 28 -21.11 -10.37 -4.58
C ALA A 28 -21.14 -11.01 -3.18
N GLU A 29 -21.07 -10.21 -2.10
CA GLU A 29 -21.20 -10.65 -0.71
C GLU A 29 -22.50 -11.44 -0.53
N LYS A 30 -23.65 -10.86 -0.92
CA LYS A 30 -24.95 -11.52 -0.81
C LYS A 30 -24.99 -12.87 -1.55
N LEU A 31 -24.46 -12.93 -2.76
CA LEU A 31 -24.43 -14.16 -3.57
C LEU A 31 -23.56 -15.25 -2.93
N TYR A 32 -22.38 -14.89 -2.40
CA TYR A 32 -21.53 -15.83 -1.68
C TYR A 32 -22.20 -16.31 -0.38
N GLU A 33 -22.86 -15.43 0.37
CA GLU A 33 -23.62 -15.82 1.59
C GLU A 33 -24.75 -16.78 1.26
N GLU A 34 -25.46 -16.58 0.13
CA GLU A 34 -26.50 -17.52 -0.33
C GLU A 34 -25.92 -18.90 -0.68
N ILE A 35 -24.72 -18.94 -1.29
CA ILE A 35 -24.01 -20.20 -1.52
C ILE A 35 -23.72 -20.90 -0.20
N LEU A 36 -23.20 -20.15 0.78
CA LEU A 36 -22.83 -20.69 2.09
C LEU A 36 -24.04 -21.15 2.95
N LYS A 37 -25.23 -20.61 2.69
CA LYS A 37 -26.47 -21.15 3.28
C LYS A 37 -26.80 -22.54 2.76
N THR A 38 -26.46 -22.84 1.50
CA THR A 38 -26.71 -24.15 0.88
C THR A 38 -25.57 -25.12 1.12
N ASP A 39 -24.32 -24.64 1.04
CA ASP A 39 -23.10 -25.39 1.30
C ASP A 39 -22.17 -24.60 2.22
N PRO A 40 -22.27 -24.78 3.55
CA PRO A 40 -21.43 -24.06 4.52
C PRO A 40 -19.92 -24.32 4.39
N ASN A 41 -19.53 -25.36 3.67
CA ASN A 41 -18.13 -25.73 3.44
C ASN A 41 -17.63 -25.39 2.03
N TYR A 42 -18.33 -24.52 1.28
CA TYR A 42 -17.88 -24.09 -0.03
C TYR A 42 -16.67 -23.16 0.11
N ALA A 43 -15.46 -23.72 0.06
CA ALA A 43 -14.21 -23.00 0.31
C ALA A 43 -14.00 -21.80 -0.61
N GLY A 44 -14.40 -21.90 -1.90
CA GLY A 44 -14.31 -20.79 -2.85
C GLY A 44 -15.11 -19.56 -2.43
N ALA A 45 -16.33 -19.75 -1.86
CA ALA A 45 -17.13 -18.64 -1.38
C ALA A 45 -16.51 -17.99 -0.14
N HIS A 46 -16.02 -18.77 0.82
CA HIS A 46 -15.28 -18.24 1.97
C HIS A 46 -14.04 -17.45 1.52
N ASN A 47 -13.22 -18.01 0.60
CA ASN A 47 -12.03 -17.31 0.12
C ASN A 47 -12.38 -15.96 -0.50
N ASN A 48 -13.39 -15.92 -1.37
CA ASN A 48 -13.77 -14.70 -2.08
C ASN A 48 -14.47 -13.68 -1.17
N LEU A 49 -15.23 -14.13 -0.17
CA LEU A 49 -15.72 -13.24 0.90
C LEU A 49 -14.55 -12.64 1.68
N GLY A 50 -13.51 -13.42 1.98
CA GLY A 50 -12.30 -12.91 2.59
C GLY A 50 -11.64 -11.80 1.76
N VAL A 51 -11.55 -11.98 0.44
CA VAL A 51 -11.03 -10.94 -0.48
C VAL A 51 -11.90 -9.68 -0.43
N ILE A 52 -13.24 -9.82 -0.48
CA ILE A 52 -14.16 -8.69 -0.38
C ILE A 52 -14.01 -7.99 0.97
N PHE A 53 -14.02 -8.73 2.09
CA PHE A 53 -13.92 -8.15 3.42
C PHE A 53 -12.59 -7.42 3.63
N ARG A 54 -11.48 -7.93 3.09
CA ARG A 54 -10.20 -7.21 3.09
C ARG A 54 -10.31 -5.90 2.30
N ALA A 55 -10.86 -5.94 1.09
CA ALA A 55 -11.01 -4.75 0.23
C ALA A 55 -11.88 -3.64 0.85
N ILE A 56 -12.88 -4.02 1.68
CA ILE A 56 -13.74 -3.07 2.39
C ILE A 56 -13.32 -2.86 3.86
N GLY A 57 -12.08 -3.22 4.23
CA GLY A 57 -11.48 -3.00 5.55
C GLY A 57 -12.09 -3.80 6.70
N LYS A 58 -12.94 -4.80 6.45
CA LYS A 58 -13.49 -5.70 7.48
C LYS A 58 -12.50 -6.81 7.81
N ILE A 59 -11.36 -6.43 8.35
CA ILE A 59 -10.15 -7.24 8.45
C ILE A 59 -10.37 -8.53 9.28
N GLU A 60 -11.07 -8.46 10.42
CA GLU A 60 -11.35 -9.63 11.25
C GLU A 60 -12.23 -10.66 10.53
N LYS A 61 -13.21 -10.17 9.73
CA LYS A 61 -14.03 -11.06 8.90
C LYS A 61 -13.20 -11.71 7.78
N ALA A 62 -12.28 -10.98 7.17
CA ALA A 62 -11.38 -11.53 6.17
C ALA A 62 -10.51 -12.65 6.75
N ILE A 63 -9.91 -12.44 7.92
CA ILE A 63 -9.13 -13.46 8.64
C ILE A 63 -10.00 -14.70 8.89
N SER A 64 -11.18 -14.54 9.49
CA SER A 64 -12.10 -15.65 9.79
C SER A 64 -12.48 -16.44 8.53
N CYS A 65 -12.69 -15.76 7.40
CA CYS A 65 -12.99 -16.42 6.13
C CYS A 65 -11.81 -17.29 5.64
N TYR A 66 -10.58 -16.77 5.67
CA TYR A 66 -9.41 -17.51 5.24
C TYR A 66 -9.09 -18.67 6.19
N GLU A 67 -9.22 -18.48 7.49
CA GLU A 67 -9.07 -19.56 8.49
C GLU A 67 -10.10 -20.68 8.28
N LYS A 68 -11.35 -20.31 7.89
CA LYS A 68 -12.37 -21.30 7.54
C LYS A 68 -11.99 -22.09 6.29
N VAL A 69 -11.42 -21.43 5.26
CA VAL A 69 -10.89 -22.15 4.08
C VAL A 69 -9.79 -23.12 4.47
N ILE A 70 -8.84 -22.71 5.32
CA ILE A 70 -7.75 -23.55 5.80
C ILE A 70 -8.28 -24.75 6.61
N GLN A 71 -9.32 -24.54 7.41
CA GLN A 71 -9.98 -25.63 8.15
C GLN A 71 -10.61 -26.65 7.21
N ILE A 72 -11.29 -26.20 6.13
CA ILE A 72 -11.95 -27.07 5.14
C ILE A 72 -10.92 -27.75 4.23
N HIS A 73 -9.93 -27.03 3.78
CA HIS A 73 -8.89 -27.47 2.85
C HIS A 73 -7.49 -27.03 3.33
N PRO A 74 -6.83 -27.82 4.21
CA PRO A 74 -5.53 -27.47 4.80
C PRO A 74 -4.40 -27.27 3.77
N ASN A 75 -4.57 -27.80 2.56
CA ASN A 75 -3.62 -27.67 1.46
C ASN A 75 -4.04 -26.63 0.40
N TYR A 76 -4.80 -25.61 0.77
CA TYR A 76 -5.18 -24.54 -0.14
C TYR A 76 -4.19 -23.35 -0.03
N ALA A 77 -3.14 -23.35 -0.87
CA ALA A 77 -2.07 -22.36 -0.84
C ALA A 77 -2.58 -20.90 -0.90
N GLY A 78 -3.61 -20.65 -1.72
CA GLY A 78 -4.20 -19.31 -1.88
C GLY A 78 -4.80 -18.73 -0.58
N ALA A 79 -5.34 -19.56 0.32
CA ALA A 79 -5.87 -19.08 1.59
C ALA A 79 -4.73 -18.64 2.53
N TYR A 80 -3.65 -19.39 2.60
CA TYR A 80 -2.46 -18.98 3.36
C TYR A 80 -1.85 -17.71 2.78
N TYR A 81 -1.73 -17.61 1.47
CA TYR A 81 -1.25 -16.40 0.80
C TYR A 81 -2.10 -15.18 1.16
N ASN A 82 -3.42 -15.28 1.03
CA ASN A 82 -4.35 -14.19 1.34
C ASN A 82 -4.30 -13.80 2.84
N LEU A 83 -4.22 -14.78 3.74
CA LEU A 83 -4.06 -14.54 5.16
C LEU A 83 -2.71 -13.86 5.47
N GLY A 84 -1.66 -14.25 4.77
CA GLY A 84 -0.34 -13.62 4.84
C GLY A 84 -0.38 -12.16 4.42
N MET A 85 -1.11 -11.82 3.35
CA MET A 85 -1.31 -10.43 2.91
C MET A 85 -2.01 -9.60 3.99
N VAL A 86 -3.06 -10.13 4.62
CA VAL A 86 -3.75 -9.44 5.72
C VAL A 86 -2.81 -9.21 6.91
N PHE A 87 -2.01 -10.19 7.30
CA PHE A 87 -1.05 -9.99 8.38
C PHE A 87 0.06 -8.98 8.03
N ASN A 88 0.48 -8.93 6.77
CA ASN A 88 1.44 -7.91 6.31
C ASN A 88 0.83 -6.50 6.39
N GLU A 89 -0.41 -6.32 5.95
CA GLU A 89 -1.16 -5.06 6.05
C GLU A 89 -1.34 -4.60 7.51
N LEU A 90 -1.50 -5.54 8.43
CA LEU A 90 -1.62 -5.28 9.87
C LEU A 90 -0.27 -5.05 10.60
N GLY A 91 0.86 -5.00 9.89
CA GLY A 91 2.17 -4.87 10.50
C GLY A 91 2.57 -6.07 11.37
N LYS A 92 2.13 -7.28 11.00
CA LYS A 92 2.46 -8.54 11.69
C LYS A 92 3.39 -9.41 10.83
N PRO A 93 4.65 -8.98 10.58
CA PRO A 93 5.53 -9.57 9.57
C PRO A 93 5.85 -11.04 9.84
N GLN A 94 5.99 -11.45 11.11
CA GLN A 94 6.26 -12.85 11.42
C GLN A 94 5.08 -13.76 11.08
N LYS A 95 3.83 -13.32 11.34
CA LYS A 95 2.64 -14.07 10.94
C LYS A 95 2.50 -14.13 9.42
N ALA A 96 2.76 -13.02 8.73
CA ALA A 96 2.77 -12.97 7.27
C ALA A 96 3.80 -13.94 6.68
N LYS A 97 5.03 -13.93 7.20
CA LYS A 97 6.11 -14.84 6.79
C LYS A 97 5.68 -16.30 6.89
N ASN A 98 5.17 -16.71 8.06
CA ASN A 98 4.72 -18.08 8.28
C ASN A 98 3.63 -18.51 7.28
N CYS A 99 2.70 -17.59 6.96
CA CYS A 99 1.64 -17.83 5.98
C CYS A 99 2.21 -17.97 4.55
N TYR A 100 3.11 -17.08 4.11
CA TYR A 100 3.73 -17.17 2.79
C TYR A 100 4.59 -18.44 2.66
N GLU A 101 5.38 -18.78 3.68
CA GLU A 101 6.16 -20.02 3.71
C GLU A 101 5.27 -21.26 3.63
N LYS A 102 4.10 -21.25 4.30
CA LYS A 102 3.13 -22.34 4.20
C LYS A 102 2.50 -22.42 2.80
N ALA A 103 2.17 -21.29 2.17
CA ALA A 103 1.69 -21.26 0.79
C ALA A 103 2.74 -21.88 -0.17
N ILE A 104 4.01 -21.51 -0.02
CA ILE A 104 5.13 -22.04 -0.81
C ILE A 104 5.37 -23.53 -0.55
N GLN A 105 5.21 -24.00 0.70
CA GLN A 105 5.32 -25.43 1.03
C GLN A 105 4.25 -26.25 0.31
N ILE A 106 3.04 -25.70 0.17
CA ILE A 106 1.91 -26.35 -0.52
C ILE A 106 2.08 -26.27 -2.04
N ASP A 107 2.43 -25.09 -2.56
CA ASP A 107 2.69 -24.85 -3.98
C ASP A 107 4.09 -24.20 -4.15
N PRO A 108 5.13 -24.99 -4.44
CA PRO A 108 6.49 -24.49 -4.64
C PRO A 108 6.67 -23.51 -5.82
N ASN A 109 5.68 -23.40 -6.71
CA ASN A 109 5.70 -22.47 -7.84
C ASN A 109 4.88 -21.20 -7.62
N TYR A 110 4.41 -20.94 -6.39
CA TYR A 110 3.56 -19.80 -6.07
C TYR A 110 4.35 -18.49 -6.06
N SER A 111 4.62 -17.94 -7.24
CA SER A 111 5.48 -16.76 -7.45
C SER A 111 5.10 -15.54 -6.60
N ASP A 112 3.78 -15.26 -6.44
CA ASP A 112 3.33 -14.12 -5.65
C ASP A 112 3.66 -14.27 -4.16
N ALA A 113 3.67 -15.51 -3.62
CA ALA A 113 4.07 -15.73 -2.24
C ALA A 113 5.57 -15.47 -2.04
N TYR A 114 6.43 -15.84 -2.99
CA TYR A 114 7.85 -15.48 -2.97
C TYR A 114 8.07 -13.98 -3.10
N TRP A 115 7.32 -13.30 -3.98
CA TRP A 115 7.38 -11.85 -4.13
C TRP A 115 6.99 -11.14 -2.83
N ASN A 116 5.92 -11.58 -2.17
CA ASN A 116 5.53 -11.01 -0.89
C ASN A 116 6.50 -11.37 0.25
N LEU A 117 7.11 -12.57 0.20
CA LEU A 117 8.13 -12.95 1.17
C LEU A 117 9.39 -12.08 1.05
N TYR A 118 9.76 -11.65 -0.18
CA TYR A 118 10.86 -10.71 -0.39
C TYR A 118 10.61 -9.38 0.33
N SER A 119 9.37 -8.88 0.37
CA SER A 119 9.05 -7.63 1.07
C SER A 119 9.29 -7.67 2.58
N LEU A 120 9.44 -8.85 3.15
CA LEU A 120 9.74 -9.03 4.58
C LEU A 120 11.24 -9.16 4.87
N ALA A 121 12.11 -8.88 3.88
CA ALA A 121 13.55 -8.89 4.08
C ALA A 121 14.00 -7.76 5.02
N LEU A 122 15.04 -8.02 5.79
CA LEU A 122 15.61 -7.05 6.74
C LEU A 122 16.71 -6.20 6.09
N ASP A 123 17.38 -6.76 5.07
CA ASP A 123 18.45 -6.10 4.34
C ASP A 123 18.48 -6.51 2.86
N ILE A 124 19.40 -5.89 2.10
CA ILE A 124 19.54 -6.11 0.66
C ILE A 124 19.96 -7.55 0.35
N ASP A 125 20.80 -8.18 1.18
CA ASP A 125 21.32 -9.53 0.90
C ASP A 125 20.22 -10.58 1.09
N GLU A 126 19.41 -10.45 2.12
CA GLU A 126 18.23 -11.29 2.31
C GLU A 126 17.22 -11.08 1.19
N ALA A 127 16.95 -9.82 0.79
CA ALA A 127 16.06 -9.51 -0.32
C ALA A 127 16.55 -10.13 -1.63
N LEU A 128 17.83 -10.01 -1.96
CA LEU A 128 18.44 -10.62 -3.14
C LEU A 128 18.31 -12.13 -3.10
N THR A 129 18.54 -12.77 -1.95
CA THR A 129 18.42 -14.23 -1.81
C THR A 129 17.00 -14.70 -2.13
N ARG A 130 15.99 -14.01 -1.61
CA ARG A 130 14.57 -14.33 -1.84
C ARG A 130 14.15 -14.09 -3.30
N LEU A 131 14.58 -12.97 -3.90
CA LEU A 131 14.29 -12.65 -5.30
C LEU A 131 14.97 -13.60 -6.29
N LYS A 132 16.24 -13.98 -6.04
CA LYS A 132 16.94 -14.98 -6.88
C LYS A 132 16.24 -16.35 -6.81
N LYS A 133 15.69 -16.73 -5.65
CA LYS A 133 14.88 -17.93 -5.52
C LYS A 133 13.61 -17.82 -6.37
N LEU A 134 12.92 -16.68 -6.34
CA LEU A 134 11.75 -16.41 -7.20
C LEU A 134 12.13 -16.50 -8.69
N ASP A 135 13.22 -15.86 -9.12
CA ASP A 135 13.67 -15.86 -10.50
C ASP A 135 14.03 -17.28 -10.97
N SER A 136 14.61 -18.13 -10.12
CA SER A 136 14.90 -19.54 -10.43
C SER A 136 13.65 -20.41 -10.64
N ILE A 137 12.50 -20.01 -10.06
CA ILE A 137 11.22 -20.73 -10.17
C ILE A 137 10.41 -20.18 -11.35
N ASN A 138 10.42 -18.88 -11.54
CA ASN A 138 9.70 -18.19 -12.59
C ASN A 138 10.58 -17.11 -13.22
N ASN A 139 11.38 -17.53 -14.19
CA ASN A 139 12.29 -16.64 -14.92
C ASN A 139 11.60 -15.56 -15.78
N ASN A 140 10.28 -15.62 -15.92
CA ASN A 140 9.47 -14.62 -16.60
C ASN A 140 8.87 -13.57 -15.63
N PHE A 141 9.17 -13.66 -14.34
CA PHE A 141 8.69 -12.67 -13.36
C PHE A 141 9.53 -11.39 -13.43
N LEU A 142 9.21 -10.56 -14.42
CA LEU A 142 9.98 -9.36 -14.77
C LEU A 142 10.29 -8.46 -13.57
N LYS A 143 9.32 -8.25 -12.68
CA LYS A 143 9.54 -7.42 -11.48
C LYS A 143 10.69 -7.92 -10.60
N ALA A 144 10.87 -9.26 -10.49
CA ALA A 144 11.98 -9.81 -9.72
C ALA A 144 13.33 -9.50 -10.38
N LYS A 145 13.43 -9.65 -11.71
CA LYS A 145 14.67 -9.32 -12.46
C LYS A 145 15.04 -7.84 -12.31
N ILE A 146 14.04 -6.95 -12.46
CA ILE A 146 14.26 -5.52 -12.28
C ILE A 146 14.72 -5.22 -10.84
N MET A 147 14.09 -5.82 -9.83
CA MET A 147 14.49 -5.59 -8.44
C MET A 147 15.84 -6.18 -8.10
N ILE A 148 16.20 -7.34 -8.64
CA ILE A 148 17.56 -7.92 -8.48
C ILE A 148 18.61 -6.93 -9.00
N SER A 149 18.43 -6.42 -10.24
CA SER A 149 19.35 -5.46 -10.84
C SER A 149 19.44 -4.16 -10.04
N ALA A 150 18.30 -3.65 -9.55
CA ALA A 150 18.26 -2.46 -8.69
C ALA A 150 19.03 -2.66 -7.38
N LEU A 151 18.79 -3.78 -6.69
CA LEU A 151 19.48 -4.06 -5.42
C LEU A 151 20.98 -4.29 -5.59
N GLN A 152 21.40 -4.87 -6.73
CA GLN A 152 22.81 -4.95 -7.09
C GLN A 152 23.40 -3.55 -7.35
N GLY A 153 22.66 -2.65 -8.01
CA GLY A 153 23.03 -1.25 -8.20
C GLY A 153 23.21 -0.52 -6.87
N PHE A 154 22.34 -0.73 -5.88
CA PHE A 154 22.54 -0.20 -4.52
C PHE A 154 23.82 -0.74 -3.84
N LYS A 155 24.33 -1.89 -4.26
CA LYS A 155 25.62 -2.45 -3.84
C LYS A 155 26.79 -2.02 -4.74
N GLY A 156 26.58 -1.15 -5.72
CA GLY A 156 27.60 -0.63 -6.63
C GLY A 156 27.82 -1.46 -7.91
N ASN A 157 27.03 -2.50 -8.16
CA ASN A 157 27.08 -3.28 -9.40
C ASN A 157 25.89 -2.93 -10.32
N PHE A 158 26.15 -2.17 -11.38
CA PHE A 158 25.14 -1.68 -12.31
C PHE A 158 25.01 -2.48 -13.59
N ASN A 159 25.83 -3.53 -13.85
CA ASN A 159 25.86 -4.24 -15.12
C ASN A 159 24.48 -4.75 -15.59
N ASP A 160 23.75 -5.43 -14.72
CA ASP A 160 22.43 -5.96 -15.06
C ASP A 160 21.39 -4.83 -15.20
N PHE A 161 21.53 -3.76 -14.41
CA PHE A 161 20.67 -2.58 -14.50
C PHE A 161 20.88 -1.86 -15.85
N ASP A 162 22.12 -1.64 -16.28
CA ASP A 162 22.43 -0.98 -17.54
C ASP A 162 21.93 -1.78 -18.74
N ASN A 163 22.02 -3.11 -18.69
CA ASN A 163 21.43 -3.99 -19.68
C ASN A 163 19.91 -3.84 -19.80
N LEU A 164 19.21 -3.73 -18.65
CA LEU A 164 17.76 -3.49 -18.63
C LEU A 164 17.39 -2.10 -19.11
N VAL A 165 18.21 -1.08 -18.80
CA VAL A 165 18.02 0.30 -19.31
C VAL A 165 18.14 0.32 -20.84
N ALA A 166 19.02 -0.48 -21.42
CA ALA A 166 19.20 -0.57 -22.89
C ALA A 166 18.13 -1.47 -23.58
N SER A 167 17.28 -2.14 -22.83
CA SER A 167 16.26 -3.06 -23.34
C SER A 167 14.88 -2.41 -23.50
N SER A 168 13.91 -3.16 -24.06
CA SER A 168 12.48 -2.78 -24.10
C SER A 168 11.87 -2.53 -22.72
N GLU A 169 12.44 -3.12 -21.67
CA GLU A 169 11.97 -3.02 -20.30
C GLU A 169 12.25 -1.65 -19.64
N SER A 170 13.05 -0.82 -20.31
CA SER A 170 13.41 0.53 -19.86
C SER A 170 12.20 1.42 -19.51
N ASN A 171 11.06 1.20 -20.17
CA ASN A 171 9.81 1.94 -19.96
C ASN A 171 8.89 1.31 -18.91
N HIS A 172 9.25 0.17 -18.33
CA HIS A 172 8.46 -0.42 -17.24
C HIS A 172 8.38 0.56 -16.05
N PRO A 173 7.21 0.78 -15.41
CA PRO A 173 7.07 1.78 -14.33
C PRO A 173 8.10 1.62 -13.22
N LEU A 174 8.38 0.40 -12.79
CA LEU A 174 9.40 0.12 -11.79
C LEU A 174 10.81 0.52 -12.28
N MET A 175 11.15 0.30 -13.56
CA MET A 175 12.43 0.74 -14.12
C MET A 175 12.54 2.26 -14.14
N ARG A 176 11.48 2.98 -14.54
CA ARG A 176 11.47 4.45 -14.51
C ARG A 176 11.71 4.99 -13.11
N SER A 177 11.06 4.39 -12.10
CA SER A 177 11.24 4.75 -10.68
C SER A 177 12.66 4.50 -10.19
N ILE A 178 13.26 3.36 -10.56
CA ILE A 178 14.65 3.05 -10.18
C ILE A 178 15.63 3.99 -10.87
N LYS A 179 15.44 4.30 -12.16
CA LYS A 179 16.24 5.31 -12.88
C LYS A 179 16.18 6.66 -12.18
N TRP A 180 14.99 7.10 -11.77
CA TRP A 180 14.85 8.32 -10.99
C TRP A 180 15.64 8.26 -9.68
N VAL A 181 15.52 7.17 -8.90
CA VAL A 181 16.26 7.02 -7.64
C VAL A 181 17.78 7.05 -7.88
N PHE A 182 18.28 6.39 -8.94
CA PHE A 182 19.71 6.41 -9.26
C PHE A 182 20.20 7.74 -9.85
N SER A 183 19.30 8.62 -10.29
CA SER A 183 19.65 9.99 -10.70
C SER A 183 19.77 10.97 -9.54
N LEU A 184 19.38 10.58 -8.33
CA LEU A 184 19.46 11.44 -7.15
C LEU A 184 20.92 11.72 -6.75
N PRO A 185 21.24 12.92 -6.24
CA PRO A 185 22.60 13.28 -5.82
C PRO A 185 23.18 12.34 -4.74
N LYS A 186 22.29 11.73 -3.95
CA LYS A 186 22.62 10.76 -2.91
C LYS A 186 21.58 9.67 -2.90
N LEU A 187 22.03 8.40 -2.89
CA LEU A 187 21.12 7.27 -2.77
C LEU A 187 20.38 7.29 -1.42
N PRO A 188 19.05 7.18 -1.43
CA PRO A 188 18.25 7.11 -0.23
C PRO A 188 18.40 5.76 0.46
N LYS A 189 17.99 5.69 1.73
CA LYS A 189 17.85 4.41 2.42
C LYS A 189 16.70 3.60 1.80
N ILE A 190 16.96 2.33 1.48
CA ILE A 190 15.94 1.43 0.94
C ILE A 190 15.27 0.63 2.05
N PHE A 191 13.95 0.47 1.94
CA PHE A 191 13.12 -0.40 2.76
C PHE A 191 12.30 -1.31 1.88
N PHE A 192 11.86 -2.44 2.42
CA PHE A 192 11.20 -3.48 1.64
C PHE A 192 9.68 -3.56 1.85
N ASN A 193 9.15 -2.91 2.90
CA ASN A 193 7.71 -2.82 3.16
C ASN A 193 7.34 -1.52 3.87
N ARG A 194 6.01 -1.22 3.90
CA ARG A 194 5.44 -0.03 4.52
C ARG A 194 5.87 0.15 5.98
N TRP A 195 5.85 -0.90 6.78
CA TRP A 195 6.06 -0.77 8.22
C TRP A 195 7.52 -0.51 8.57
N SER A 196 8.44 -1.26 7.96
CA SER A 196 9.88 -0.99 8.12
C SER A 196 10.26 0.39 7.58
N PHE A 197 9.59 0.86 6.53
CA PHE A 197 9.76 2.20 6.00
C PHE A 197 9.29 3.26 7.01
N PHE A 198 8.05 3.14 7.54
CA PHE A 198 7.55 4.04 8.58
C PHE A 198 8.47 4.05 9.80
N ASP A 199 8.84 2.90 10.33
CA ASP A 199 9.72 2.80 11.51
C ASP A 199 11.06 3.47 11.26
N GLY A 200 11.64 3.26 10.07
CA GLY A 200 12.90 3.90 9.68
C GLY A 200 12.80 5.42 9.54
N VAL A 201 11.68 5.93 9.04
CA VAL A 201 11.43 7.37 8.91
C VAL A 201 11.07 8.00 10.26
N ILE A 202 10.24 7.34 11.07
CA ILE A 202 9.88 7.77 12.44
C ILE A 202 11.13 7.89 13.34
N ALA A 203 12.14 7.04 13.13
CA ALA A 203 13.39 7.12 13.87
C ALA A 203 14.18 8.43 13.60
N LEU A 204 13.92 9.09 12.47
CA LEU A 204 14.52 10.38 12.08
C LEU A 204 13.65 11.59 12.51
N ALA A 205 12.43 11.36 12.96
CA ALA A 205 11.43 12.38 13.21
C ALA A 205 11.52 12.99 14.62
N GLU A 206 11.12 14.25 14.77
CA GLU A 206 11.06 15.00 16.04
C GLU A 206 9.79 14.60 16.83
N LYS A 207 9.87 13.61 17.70
CA LYS A 207 8.69 13.00 18.38
C LYS A 207 7.94 13.92 19.34
N SER A 208 8.49 15.09 19.67
CA SER A 208 7.80 16.10 20.49
C SER A 208 6.70 16.85 19.72
N ARG A 209 6.74 16.82 18.37
CA ARG A 209 5.79 17.47 17.48
C ARG A 209 4.72 16.49 17.00
N PRO A 210 3.53 16.97 16.59
CA PRO A 210 2.49 16.11 16.01
C PRO A 210 2.87 15.64 14.61
N PHE A 211 2.12 14.64 14.15
CA PHE A 211 2.06 14.29 12.72
C PHE A 211 0.73 14.72 12.10
N TYR A 212 0.70 14.81 10.78
CA TYR A 212 -0.46 15.08 9.95
C TYR A 212 -0.60 13.96 8.91
N GLU A 213 -1.82 13.52 8.64
CA GLU A 213 -2.09 12.49 7.63
C GLU A 213 -3.24 12.92 6.74
N PHE A 214 -2.98 12.98 5.44
CA PHE A 214 -3.94 13.31 4.40
C PHE A 214 -4.31 12.02 3.64
N GLY A 215 -5.55 11.54 3.83
CA GLY A 215 -5.99 10.20 3.53
C GLY A 215 -5.79 9.27 4.72
N VAL A 216 -6.88 8.93 5.39
CA VAL A 216 -6.83 8.14 6.65
C VAL A 216 -7.47 6.77 6.48
N TRP A 217 -8.53 6.71 5.66
CA TRP A 217 -9.32 5.51 5.41
C TRP A 217 -9.78 4.86 6.73
N TYR A 218 -9.32 3.64 7.05
CA TYR A 218 -9.63 2.96 8.33
C TYR A 218 -8.65 3.29 9.46
N GLY A 219 -7.65 4.15 9.23
CA GLY A 219 -6.71 4.63 10.24
C GLY A 219 -5.61 3.65 10.63
N ILE A 220 -5.26 2.69 9.77
CA ILE A 220 -4.21 1.70 10.08
C ILE A 220 -2.83 2.36 10.17
N SER A 221 -2.47 3.19 9.20
CA SER A 221 -1.24 4.01 9.20
C SER A 221 -1.28 5.04 10.33
N PHE A 222 -2.43 5.70 10.52
CA PHE A 222 -2.62 6.66 11.61
C PHE A 222 -2.40 6.02 12.99
N GLN A 223 -2.92 4.81 13.22
CA GLN A 223 -2.71 4.06 14.47
C GLN A 223 -1.23 3.70 14.67
N HIS A 224 -0.51 3.36 13.61
CA HIS A 224 0.92 3.09 13.68
C HIS A 224 1.71 4.36 14.06
N LEU A 225 1.38 5.49 13.42
CA LEU A 225 2.00 6.78 13.71
C LEU A 225 1.71 7.26 15.13
N ILE A 226 0.47 7.21 15.59
CA ILE A 226 0.08 7.74 16.92
C ILE A 226 0.76 6.97 18.07
N ASN A 227 1.14 5.72 17.87
CA ASN A 227 1.93 4.97 18.85
C ASN A 227 3.32 5.56 19.10
N ASN A 228 3.80 6.42 18.19
CA ASN A 228 5.11 7.08 18.26
C ASN A 228 5.02 8.57 18.55
N PHE A 229 3.86 9.19 18.29
CA PHE A 229 3.61 10.61 18.46
C PHE A 229 2.45 10.82 19.44
N LYS A 230 2.52 11.87 20.27
CA LYS A 230 1.46 12.15 21.27
C LYS A 230 0.17 12.68 20.66
N LYS A 231 0.23 13.27 19.46
CA LYS A 231 -0.89 13.90 18.76
C LYS A 231 -0.76 13.73 17.26
N GLY A 232 -1.90 13.46 16.60
CA GLY A 232 -2.01 13.40 15.15
C GLY A 232 -3.27 14.11 14.66
N PHE A 233 -3.19 14.66 13.45
CA PHE A 233 -4.30 15.26 12.72
C PHE A 233 -4.54 14.47 11.45
N GLY A 234 -5.74 13.90 11.29
CA GLY A 234 -6.13 13.11 10.12
C GLY A 234 -7.18 13.82 9.29
N PHE A 235 -7.02 13.83 7.99
CA PHE A 235 -7.94 14.50 7.05
C PHE A 235 -8.43 13.46 6.04
N ASP A 236 -9.74 13.32 5.92
CA ASP A 236 -10.36 12.38 4.97
C ASP A 236 -11.83 12.71 4.76
N THR A 237 -12.38 12.35 3.63
CA THR A 237 -13.82 12.35 3.38
C THR A 237 -14.50 11.19 4.11
N PHE A 238 -13.79 10.08 4.34
CA PHE A 238 -14.28 8.77 4.78
C PHE A 238 -15.35 8.15 3.86
N THR A 239 -15.60 8.79 2.73
CA THR A 239 -16.53 8.31 1.69
C THR A 239 -15.83 7.85 0.41
N GLY A 240 -14.50 7.86 0.42
CA GLY A 240 -13.61 7.44 -0.67
C GLY A 240 -13.12 8.60 -1.53
N LEU A 241 -12.47 8.25 -2.65
CA LEU A 241 -11.90 9.21 -3.57
C LEU A 241 -12.94 10.27 -4.00
N PRO A 242 -12.61 11.55 -3.97
CA PRO A 242 -13.54 12.63 -4.36
C PRO A 242 -13.78 12.71 -5.87
N GLU A 243 -12.91 12.13 -6.69
CA GLU A 243 -12.97 12.06 -8.15
C GLU A 243 -12.36 10.75 -8.67
N ASP A 244 -12.48 10.48 -9.98
CA ASP A 244 -11.89 9.28 -10.59
C ASP A 244 -10.35 9.40 -10.64
N LEU A 245 -9.65 8.30 -10.34
CA LEU A 245 -8.20 8.17 -10.46
C LEU A 245 -7.85 7.06 -11.45
N HIS A 246 -7.41 7.41 -12.64
CA HIS A 246 -7.07 6.46 -13.70
C HIS A 246 -8.20 5.43 -13.96
N HIS A 247 -8.06 4.21 -13.43
CA HIS A 247 -9.06 3.15 -13.54
C HIS A 247 -9.92 2.97 -12.28
N GLU A 248 -9.55 3.66 -11.18
CA GLU A 248 -10.33 3.68 -9.95
C GLU A 248 -11.42 4.77 -10.02
N ARG A 249 -12.62 4.44 -9.60
CA ARG A 249 -13.73 5.40 -9.63
C ARG A 249 -13.83 6.19 -8.34
N ALA A 250 -14.41 7.37 -8.43
CA ALA A 250 -14.83 8.13 -7.26
C ALA A 250 -15.62 7.23 -6.29
N GLY A 251 -15.34 7.39 -4.98
CA GLY A 251 -15.89 6.53 -3.93
C GLY A 251 -15.10 5.25 -3.65
N THR A 252 -14.08 4.92 -4.44
CA THR A 252 -13.12 3.85 -4.07
C THR A 252 -12.36 4.24 -2.79
N TYR A 253 -11.90 3.26 -2.03
CA TYR A 253 -11.25 3.44 -0.71
C TYR A 253 -12.14 4.09 0.36
N SER A 254 -13.46 3.92 0.25
CA SER A 254 -14.43 4.39 1.24
C SER A 254 -14.38 3.55 2.52
N SER A 255 -14.41 4.20 3.68
CA SER A 255 -14.74 3.58 4.97
C SER A 255 -16.25 3.66 5.29
N PHE A 256 -17.08 3.99 4.28
CA PHE A 256 -18.54 4.15 4.39
C PHE A 256 -18.95 5.20 5.44
N GLY A 257 -18.18 6.28 5.57
CA GLY A 257 -18.38 7.34 6.55
C GLY A 257 -17.95 6.98 7.97
N SER A 258 -17.29 5.84 8.16
CA SER A 258 -16.80 5.42 9.48
C SER A 258 -15.49 6.13 9.81
N VAL A 259 -15.54 7.05 10.77
CA VAL A 259 -14.36 7.76 11.28
C VAL A 259 -13.71 6.92 12.38
N PRO A 260 -12.40 6.63 12.32
CA PRO A 260 -11.74 5.83 13.35
C PRO A 260 -11.70 6.56 14.68
N LYS A 261 -11.83 5.80 15.79
CA LYS A 261 -11.70 6.33 17.15
C LYS A 261 -10.33 5.98 17.72
N ILE A 262 -9.36 6.89 17.55
CA ILE A 262 -7.97 6.67 17.95
C ILE A 262 -7.60 7.75 18.98
N THR A 263 -7.17 7.33 20.18
CA THR A 263 -6.75 8.23 21.25
C THR A 263 -5.55 9.06 20.81
N GLY A 264 -5.61 10.39 20.98
CA GLY A 264 -4.59 11.34 20.51
C GLY A 264 -4.78 11.79 19.05
N GLY A 265 -5.71 11.18 18.31
CA GLY A 265 -6.09 11.59 16.96
C GLY A 265 -7.20 12.63 16.95
N GLU A 266 -7.08 13.61 16.07
CA GLU A 266 -8.13 14.61 15.75
C GLU A 266 -8.43 14.46 14.26
N PHE A 267 -9.69 14.10 13.91
CA PHE A 267 -10.07 13.82 12.52
C PHE A 267 -10.92 14.95 11.96
N ILE A 268 -10.52 15.46 10.81
CA ILE A 268 -11.16 16.52 10.05
C ILE A 268 -11.85 15.88 8.84
N VAL A 269 -13.19 15.81 8.90
CA VAL A 269 -14.02 15.11 7.90
C VAL A 269 -14.45 16.06 6.80
N GLY A 270 -14.18 15.69 5.56
CA GLY A 270 -14.60 16.41 4.35
C GLY A 270 -13.50 16.51 3.32
N LYS A 271 -13.85 17.07 2.16
CA LYS A 271 -12.87 17.30 1.10
C LYS A 271 -11.81 18.32 1.53
N PHE A 272 -10.60 18.18 1.01
CA PHE A 272 -9.48 19.04 1.39
C PHE A 272 -9.71 20.49 1.01
N GLU A 273 -10.29 20.77 -0.15
CA GLU A 273 -10.62 22.13 -0.60
C GLU A 273 -11.60 22.86 0.35
N ASP A 274 -12.44 22.14 1.07
CA ASP A 274 -13.43 22.71 2.01
C ASP A 274 -12.90 22.82 3.43
N THR A 275 -12.04 21.90 3.85
CA THR A 275 -11.63 21.73 5.25
C THR A 275 -10.30 22.39 5.57
N LEU A 276 -9.31 22.28 4.69
CA LEU A 276 -7.95 22.77 4.94
C LEU A 276 -7.86 24.31 5.06
N PRO A 277 -8.60 25.12 4.25
CA PRO A 277 -8.60 26.57 4.44
C PRO A 277 -8.99 26.96 5.87
N LYS A 278 -10.02 26.34 6.44
CA LYS A 278 -10.52 26.60 7.80
C LYS A 278 -9.54 26.12 8.86
N PHE A 279 -9.03 24.90 8.70
CA PHE A 279 -8.10 24.30 9.65
C PHE A 279 -6.80 25.09 9.75
N PHE A 280 -6.19 25.46 8.61
CA PHE A 280 -4.93 26.21 8.55
C PHE A 280 -5.12 27.74 8.58
N SER A 281 -6.34 28.26 8.76
CA SER A 281 -6.55 29.69 9.09
C SER A 281 -6.07 30.03 10.51
N GLN A 282 -6.05 29.03 11.40
CA GLN A 282 -5.54 29.14 12.76
C GLN A 282 -4.07 28.70 12.82
N LYS A 283 -3.33 29.24 13.81
CA LYS A 283 -1.95 28.78 14.07
C LYS A 283 -1.97 27.32 14.52
N ARG A 284 -1.26 26.47 13.80
CA ARG A 284 -1.12 25.05 14.10
C ARG A 284 0.33 24.72 14.49
N PRO A 285 0.56 23.67 15.28
CA PRO A 285 1.92 23.25 15.62
C PRO A 285 2.68 22.77 14.37
N LEU A 286 3.99 23.01 14.35
CA LEU A 286 4.85 22.50 13.30
C LEU A 286 4.81 20.97 13.26
N ALA A 287 4.77 20.43 12.07
CA ALA A 287 4.75 18.99 11.84
C ALA A 287 6.11 18.35 12.18
N SER A 288 6.08 17.19 12.78
CA SER A 288 7.22 16.28 12.77
C SER A 288 7.25 15.48 11.48
N LEU A 289 6.09 14.93 11.12
CA LEU A 289 5.90 14.09 9.96
C LEU A 289 4.57 14.44 9.31
N ILE A 290 4.52 14.45 7.99
CA ILE A 290 3.29 14.53 7.21
C ILE A 290 3.23 13.33 6.28
N ASN A 291 2.15 12.54 6.39
CA ASN A 291 1.87 11.44 5.50
C ASN A 291 0.84 11.87 4.46
N PHE A 292 1.21 11.87 3.19
CA PHE A 292 0.32 12.06 2.06
C PHE A 292 -0.05 10.67 1.53
N ASP A 293 -1.29 10.26 1.73
CA ASP A 293 -1.90 9.00 1.30
C ASP A 293 -3.25 9.35 0.63
N ALA A 294 -3.17 10.34 -0.28
CA ALA A 294 -4.34 10.97 -0.89
C ALA A 294 -4.56 10.55 -2.35
N ASP A 295 -3.65 9.75 -2.89
CA ASP A 295 -3.64 9.15 -4.23
C ASP A 295 -3.65 10.18 -5.39
N LEU A 296 -4.58 11.14 -5.35
CA LEU A 296 -4.85 12.11 -6.41
C LEU A 296 -3.83 13.25 -6.43
N TYR A 297 -3.37 13.63 -7.62
CA TYR A 297 -2.56 14.84 -7.83
C TYR A 297 -3.22 16.10 -7.24
N SER A 298 -4.53 16.31 -7.51
CA SER A 298 -5.29 17.47 -7.04
C SER A 298 -5.34 17.55 -5.51
N SER A 299 -5.62 16.41 -4.86
CA SER A 299 -5.70 16.30 -3.41
C SER A 299 -4.34 16.50 -2.75
N THR A 300 -3.28 15.88 -3.30
CA THR A 300 -1.91 16.02 -2.77
C THR A 300 -1.39 17.44 -2.92
N LEU A 301 -1.61 18.09 -4.06
CA LEU A 301 -1.22 19.50 -4.26
C LEU A 301 -1.97 20.44 -3.32
N CYS A 302 -3.27 20.23 -3.13
CA CYS A 302 -4.08 20.98 -2.17
C CYS A 302 -3.52 20.82 -0.76
N ALA A 303 -3.27 19.60 -0.32
CA ALA A 303 -2.72 19.30 1.00
C ALA A 303 -1.33 19.94 1.21
N LEU A 304 -0.42 19.84 0.23
CA LEU A 304 0.90 20.48 0.27
C LEU A 304 0.80 21.99 0.43
N ASN A 305 -0.03 22.66 -0.37
CA ASN A 305 -0.18 24.12 -0.35
C ASN A 305 -0.67 24.62 1.01
N TYR A 306 -1.66 23.98 1.63
CA TYR A 306 -2.17 24.39 2.92
C TYR A 306 -1.26 23.99 4.08
N SER A 307 -0.66 22.79 4.04
CA SER A 307 0.25 22.31 5.10
C SER A 307 1.62 22.98 5.10
N ASN A 308 2.00 23.73 4.05
CA ASN A 308 3.26 24.49 4.01
C ASN A 308 3.46 25.38 5.24
N LYS A 309 2.37 25.86 5.87
CA LYS A 309 2.40 26.68 7.10
C LYS A 309 2.93 25.93 8.33
N VAL A 310 2.93 24.62 8.32
CA VAL A 310 3.39 23.77 9.43
C VAL A 310 4.65 22.97 9.08
N ILE A 311 5.25 23.22 7.92
CA ILE A 311 6.47 22.56 7.45
C ILE A 311 7.68 23.45 7.71
N ASP A 312 8.70 22.89 8.32
CA ASP A 312 10.04 23.47 8.44
C ASP A 312 11.12 22.46 8.04
N GLU A 313 12.39 22.83 8.20
CA GLU A 313 13.54 21.99 7.87
C GLU A 313 13.63 20.67 8.69
N LYS A 314 12.89 20.57 9.80
CA LYS A 314 12.85 19.35 10.63
C LYS A 314 11.68 18.44 10.24
N SER A 315 10.73 18.93 9.48
CA SER A 315 9.57 18.16 9.05
C SER A 315 9.95 17.13 8.00
N ILE A 316 9.42 15.91 8.11
CA ILE A 316 9.58 14.85 7.12
C ILE A 316 8.25 14.65 6.41
N LEU A 317 8.28 14.61 5.09
CA LEU A 317 7.12 14.35 4.24
C LEU A 317 7.22 12.93 3.70
N ILE A 318 6.17 12.16 3.86
CA ILE A 318 5.99 10.81 3.27
C ILE A 318 4.91 10.91 2.20
N PHE A 319 5.17 10.28 1.06
CA PHE A 319 4.22 10.07 -0.02
C PHE A 319 4.00 8.58 -0.21
N ASP A 320 2.75 8.11 -0.26
CA ASP A 320 2.43 6.69 -0.21
C ASP A 320 2.52 6.00 -1.56
N GLU A 321 2.07 6.66 -2.62
CA GLU A 321 2.06 6.11 -3.98
C GLU A 321 2.99 6.87 -4.96
N PHE A 322 4.12 7.37 -4.48
CA PHE A 322 5.01 8.28 -5.20
C PHE A 322 5.74 7.67 -6.39
N ILE A 323 5.99 6.35 -6.36
CA ILE A 323 6.78 5.63 -7.37
C ILE A 323 6.12 4.31 -7.76
N THR A 324 6.58 3.70 -8.84
CA THR A 324 6.24 2.34 -9.32
C THR A 324 4.85 2.13 -9.92
N ASN A 325 3.90 3.03 -9.72
CA ASN A 325 2.62 3.01 -10.42
C ASN A 325 2.81 3.25 -11.91
N LYS A 326 1.83 2.86 -12.72
CA LYS A 326 1.89 3.08 -14.17
C LYS A 326 2.03 4.57 -14.53
N HIS A 327 1.37 5.45 -13.77
CA HIS A 327 1.27 6.89 -14.00
C HIS A 327 1.89 7.73 -12.87
N TRP A 328 2.83 7.15 -12.11
CA TRP A 328 3.40 7.78 -10.91
C TRP A 328 3.97 9.19 -11.14
N GLU A 329 4.45 9.47 -12.35
CA GLU A 329 4.95 10.82 -12.71
C GLU A 329 3.84 11.87 -12.79
N GLU A 330 2.57 11.46 -12.90
CA GLU A 330 1.39 12.34 -13.09
C GLU A 330 0.65 12.64 -11.76
N ASP A 331 0.92 11.86 -10.73
CA ASP A 331 0.21 11.88 -9.44
C ASP A 331 0.98 12.66 -8.35
N GLU A 332 1.29 12.06 -7.21
CA GLU A 332 1.96 12.71 -6.08
C GLU A 332 3.34 13.29 -6.44
N TYR A 333 4.08 12.62 -7.34
CA TYR A 333 5.35 13.12 -7.86
C TYR A 333 5.19 14.49 -8.54
N LYS A 334 4.21 14.62 -9.43
CA LYS A 334 3.91 15.89 -10.09
C LYS A 334 3.50 16.97 -9.09
N ALA A 335 2.65 16.62 -8.13
CA ALA A 335 2.18 17.52 -7.09
C ALA A 335 3.35 18.11 -6.28
N LEU A 336 4.30 17.27 -5.86
CA LEU A 336 5.50 17.72 -5.15
C LEU A 336 6.37 18.63 -6.00
N HIS A 337 6.61 18.28 -7.29
CA HIS A 337 7.45 19.09 -8.16
C HIS A 337 6.85 20.46 -8.45
N GLU A 338 5.54 20.52 -8.67
CA GLU A 338 4.82 21.79 -8.84
C GLU A 338 4.87 22.64 -7.57
N PHE A 339 4.63 22.03 -6.41
CA PHE A 339 4.76 22.71 -5.13
C PHE A 339 6.18 23.28 -4.93
N CYS A 340 7.20 22.47 -5.17
CA CYS A 340 8.59 22.89 -5.04
C CYS A 340 8.95 24.05 -6.00
N HIS A 341 8.46 23.99 -7.23
CA HIS A 341 8.65 25.07 -8.21
C HIS A 341 7.96 26.37 -7.74
N ASN A 342 6.71 26.30 -7.32
CA ASN A 342 5.91 27.47 -6.92
C ASN A 342 6.48 28.20 -5.70
N PHE A 343 7.11 27.48 -4.78
CA PHE A 343 7.70 28.03 -3.56
C PHE A 343 9.23 28.21 -3.64
N ASN A 344 9.86 27.91 -4.79
CA ASN A 344 11.32 27.93 -4.97
C ASN A 344 12.05 27.10 -3.89
N ILE A 345 11.60 25.87 -3.68
CA ILE A 345 12.11 24.93 -2.67
C ILE A 345 12.72 23.74 -3.38
N THR A 346 13.76 23.16 -2.80
CA THR A 346 14.32 21.86 -3.18
C THR A 346 14.08 20.82 -2.09
N TYR A 347 14.43 19.57 -2.33
CA TYR A 347 14.28 18.52 -1.34
C TYR A 347 15.38 17.46 -1.43
N ASP A 348 15.63 16.78 -0.30
CA ASP A 348 16.42 15.55 -0.25
C ASP A 348 15.50 14.34 -0.08
N VAL A 349 15.77 13.28 -0.81
CA VAL A 349 15.12 11.99 -0.62
C VAL A 349 15.86 11.22 0.48
N LEU A 350 15.16 10.91 1.56
CA LEU A 350 15.71 10.22 2.73
C LEU A 350 15.60 8.71 2.62
N ALA A 351 14.45 8.24 2.16
CA ALA A 351 14.09 6.83 2.11
C ALA A 351 13.15 6.51 0.97
N VAL A 352 13.24 5.27 0.45
CA VAL A 352 12.34 4.73 -0.57
C VAL A 352 11.93 3.29 -0.23
N SER A 353 10.74 2.90 -0.68
CA SER A 353 10.30 1.51 -0.72
C SER A 353 9.67 1.20 -2.07
N PHE A 354 10.36 0.43 -2.91
CA PHE A 354 9.82 0.05 -4.22
C PHE A 354 8.65 -0.94 -4.11
N TYR A 355 8.59 -1.72 -3.04
CA TYR A 355 7.48 -2.66 -2.82
C TYR A 355 6.20 -1.95 -2.40
N SER A 356 6.29 -1.05 -1.40
CA SER A 356 5.15 -0.29 -0.90
C SER A 356 5.03 1.11 -1.52
N LYS A 357 5.82 1.42 -2.56
CA LYS A 357 5.78 2.62 -3.42
C LYS A 357 6.11 3.94 -2.74
N GLN A 358 6.51 3.90 -1.48
CA GLN A 358 6.66 5.07 -0.62
C GLN A 358 7.98 5.78 -0.79
N VAL A 359 7.93 7.10 -0.63
CA VAL A 359 9.11 7.98 -0.60
C VAL A 359 9.02 8.93 0.59
N ALA A 360 10.12 9.10 1.33
CA ALA A 360 10.25 10.11 2.38
C ALA A 360 11.26 11.18 1.98
N ILE A 361 10.89 12.43 2.16
CA ILE A 361 11.73 13.59 1.82
C ILE A 361 11.84 14.59 2.96
N LYS A 362 12.84 15.44 2.88
CA LYS A 362 12.94 16.71 3.61
C LYS A 362 13.04 17.88 2.63
N LEU A 363 12.26 18.91 2.89
CA LEU A 363 12.35 20.15 2.14
C LEU A 363 13.60 20.96 2.54
N LYS A 364 14.22 21.60 1.57
CA LYS A 364 15.32 22.57 1.72
C LYS A 364 14.82 23.92 1.25
N LYS A 365 14.66 24.86 2.15
CA LYS A 365 14.39 26.25 1.81
C LYS A 365 15.71 26.91 1.42
N ASN A 366 15.76 27.45 0.21
CA ASN A 366 16.90 28.22 -0.30
C ASN A 366 17.05 29.55 0.46
#